data_32c4701bb9e4b97c27d8fd1c7d591f0e
#
_entry.id   32c4701bb9e4b97c27d8fd1c7d591f0e
#
_cell.length_a   1.000
_cell.length_b   1.000
_cell.length_c   1.000
_cell.angle_alpha   90.00
_cell.angle_beta   90.00
_cell.angle_gamma   90.00
#
_symmetry.space_group_name_H-M   'P 1'
#
loop_
_entity.id
_entity.type
_entity.pdbx_description
1 polymer ?
#
loop_
_entity_poly.entity_id
_entity_poly.type
_entity_poly.pdbx_seq_one_letter_code
_entity_poly.pdbx_strand_id
1 'polypeptide(L)'
;MELCLPVGLSEEDVARIEELIGTRRKLKRHQALYEVRSPFQALYAIRAGSFKTTIVLEDGREQVTGFQMTGELLGLDGISTGLHVVSAIALEDSEVCVIEYARLEALAREIHGLQAQFHKVLSREIVREQSVMMLLGTMRAEERLAAFLLNLAQRFAARGFSGTEFRLRMTREEIGSYLGLKLETVSRTLSHFQEEGLIEVQHKNIRLRDR
;
A
#
# COMPACT_ATOMS: atom_id res chain seq x y z
N MET A 1 -10.23 -13.42 9.86
CA MET A 1 -10.09 -12.23 9.01
C MET A 1 -9.83 -11.05 9.92
N GLU A 2 -8.57 -10.90 10.35
CA GLU A 2 -8.12 -9.82 11.24
C GLU A 2 -7.73 -8.57 10.43
N LEU A 3 -8.69 -8.03 9.69
CA LEU A 3 -8.52 -6.75 9.03
C LEU A 3 -8.63 -5.65 10.08
N CYS A 4 -7.47 -5.23 10.64
CA CYS A 4 -7.35 -3.97 11.40
C CYS A 4 -8.40 -3.74 12.50
N LEU A 5 -9.08 -4.79 13.01
CA LEU A 5 -10.00 -4.64 14.12
C LEU A 5 -9.19 -4.32 15.38
N PRO A 6 -9.57 -3.27 16.11
CA PRO A 6 -8.86 -2.88 17.32
C PRO A 6 -8.94 -3.99 18.38
N VAL A 7 -7.79 -4.37 18.90
CA VAL A 7 -7.70 -5.25 20.07
C VAL A 7 -8.34 -4.52 21.25
N GLY A 8 -9.33 -5.15 21.91
CA GLY A 8 -9.97 -4.60 23.12
C GLY A 8 -11.32 -3.91 22.89
N LEU A 9 -11.98 -4.13 21.75
CA LEU A 9 -13.37 -3.75 21.55
C LEU A 9 -14.31 -4.82 22.13
N SER A 10 -15.54 -4.38 22.52
CA SER A 10 -16.62 -5.29 22.87
C SER A 10 -17.10 -6.06 21.62
N GLU A 11 -17.73 -7.23 21.81
CA GLU A 11 -18.34 -7.99 20.71
C GLU A 11 -19.40 -7.16 19.98
N GLU A 12 -20.14 -6.31 20.68
CA GLU A 12 -21.15 -5.40 20.11
C GLU A 12 -20.48 -4.33 19.21
N ASP A 13 -19.37 -3.74 19.64
CA ASP A 13 -18.63 -2.76 18.84
C ASP A 13 -18.03 -3.40 17.59
N VAL A 14 -17.52 -4.64 17.71
CA VAL A 14 -17.01 -5.42 16.57
C VAL A 14 -18.12 -5.65 15.55
N ALA A 15 -19.31 -6.07 15.97
CA ALA A 15 -20.45 -6.28 15.09
C ALA A 15 -20.85 -4.98 14.36
N ARG A 16 -20.91 -3.86 15.06
CA ARG A 16 -21.18 -2.53 14.47
C ARG A 16 -20.13 -2.10 13.45
N ILE A 17 -18.87 -2.41 13.70
CA ILE A 17 -17.77 -2.14 12.77
C ILE A 17 -17.85 -3.07 11.55
N GLU A 18 -18.25 -4.34 11.74
CA GLU A 18 -18.48 -5.26 10.62
C GLU A 18 -19.60 -4.79 9.69
N GLU A 19 -20.65 -4.17 10.25
CA GLU A 19 -21.74 -3.55 9.47
C GLU A 19 -21.27 -2.33 8.64
N LEU A 20 -20.20 -1.63 9.06
CA LEU A 20 -19.57 -0.58 8.25
C LEU A 20 -18.92 -1.12 6.98
N ILE A 21 -18.47 -2.39 7.01
CA ILE A 21 -17.89 -3.05 5.86
C ILE A 21 -19.03 -3.31 4.86
N GLY A 22 -19.30 -2.30 4.06
CA GLY A 22 -20.33 -2.32 3.05
C GLY A 22 -20.07 -3.32 1.93
N THR A 23 -20.38 -2.94 0.71
CA THR A 23 -20.23 -3.78 -0.47
C THR A 23 -18.76 -4.12 -0.74
N ARG A 24 -18.53 -5.34 -1.20
CA ARG A 24 -17.23 -5.75 -1.76
C ARG A 24 -17.16 -5.38 -3.23
N ARG A 25 -16.04 -4.81 -3.64
CA ARG A 25 -15.77 -4.47 -5.03
C ARG A 25 -14.59 -5.30 -5.54
N LYS A 26 -14.84 -6.07 -6.61
CA LYS A 26 -13.80 -6.81 -7.34
C LYS A 26 -13.26 -5.95 -8.47
N LEU A 27 -11.95 -5.97 -8.64
CA LEU A 27 -11.25 -5.25 -9.68
C LEU A 27 -10.36 -6.22 -10.46
N LYS A 28 -10.35 -6.05 -11.77
CA LYS A 28 -9.38 -6.73 -12.63
C LYS A 28 -8.05 -6.00 -12.61
N ARG A 29 -7.00 -6.72 -12.90
CA ARG A 29 -5.68 -6.13 -13.09
C ARG A 29 -5.74 -4.93 -14.04
N HIS A 30 -5.06 -3.85 -13.69
CA HIS A 30 -5.03 -2.54 -14.36
C HIS A 30 -6.32 -1.72 -14.29
N GLN A 31 -7.34 -2.18 -13.61
CA GLN A 31 -8.55 -1.41 -13.37
C GLN A 31 -8.31 -0.39 -12.27
N ALA A 32 -8.75 0.86 -12.49
CA ALA A 32 -8.74 1.89 -11.46
C ALA A 32 -9.85 1.64 -10.43
N LEU A 33 -9.49 1.75 -9.16
CA LEU A 33 -10.44 1.78 -8.04
C LEU A 33 -11.09 3.15 -7.95
N TYR A 34 -10.27 4.18 -8.03
CA TYR A 34 -10.65 5.59 -8.16
C TYR A 34 -9.56 6.34 -8.93
N GLU A 35 -9.92 7.49 -9.46
CA GLU A 35 -9.03 8.36 -10.23
C GLU A 35 -8.78 9.68 -9.50
N VAL A 36 -7.65 10.29 -9.78
CA VAL A 36 -7.32 11.64 -9.30
C VAL A 36 -8.45 12.62 -9.65
N ARG A 37 -8.78 13.52 -8.71
CA ARG A 37 -9.88 14.49 -8.78
C ARG A 37 -11.30 13.89 -8.76
N SER A 38 -11.46 12.56 -8.66
CA SER A 38 -12.78 11.99 -8.40
C SER A 38 -13.24 12.29 -6.98
N PRO A 39 -14.57 12.41 -6.73
CA PRO A 39 -15.10 12.68 -5.40
C PRO A 39 -14.71 11.59 -4.40
N PHE A 40 -14.22 12.00 -3.24
CA PHE A 40 -13.96 11.10 -2.12
C PHE A 40 -15.27 10.80 -1.37
N GLN A 41 -15.61 9.54 -1.21
CA GLN A 41 -16.80 9.09 -0.50
C GLN A 41 -16.52 7.97 0.50
N ALA A 42 -15.46 7.19 0.25
CA ALA A 42 -15.17 5.97 1.00
C ALA A 42 -13.68 5.73 1.14
N LEU A 43 -13.33 5.00 2.20
CA LEU A 43 -12.07 4.28 2.32
C LEU A 43 -12.25 2.86 1.77
N TYR A 44 -11.14 2.26 1.35
CA TYR A 44 -11.15 0.93 0.78
C TYR A 44 -10.14 0.05 1.49
N ALA A 45 -10.62 -0.95 2.24
CA ALA A 45 -9.76 -1.95 2.86
C ALA A 45 -9.44 -3.05 1.84
N ILE A 46 -8.16 -3.26 1.55
CA ILE A 46 -7.72 -4.28 0.61
C ILE A 46 -7.87 -5.66 1.26
N ARG A 47 -8.85 -6.44 0.79
CA ARG A 47 -9.10 -7.81 1.24
C ARG A 47 -8.18 -8.81 0.58
N ALA A 48 -7.93 -8.65 -0.71
CA ALA A 48 -7.04 -9.49 -1.51
C ALA A 48 -6.45 -8.67 -2.66
N GLY A 49 -5.21 -8.95 -3.01
CA GLY A 49 -4.50 -8.31 -4.10
C GLY A 49 -3.62 -7.15 -3.66
N SER A 50 -3.22 -6.34 -4.62
CA SER A 50 -2.31 -5.22 -4.45
C SER A 50 -2.60 -4.10 -5.43
N PHE A 51 -2.28 -2.89 -5.03
CA PHE A 51 -2.53 -1.65 -5.77
C PHE A 51 -1.27 -0.81 -5.85
N LYS A 52 -1.20 0.02 -6.88
CA LYS A 52 -0.32 1.20 -6.92
C LYS A 52 -1.17 2.47 -6.83
N THR A 53 -0.62 3.49 -6.20
CA THR A 53 -1.14 4.85 -6.29
C THR A 53 -0.25 5.67 -7.21
N THR A 54 -0.86 6.54 -8.03
CA THR A 54 -0.15 7.34 -9.02
C THR A 54 -0.71 8.75 -9.11
N ILE A 55 0.16 9.68 -9.48
CA ILE A 55 -0.21 11.02 -9.94
C ILE A 55 0.26 11.20 -11.38
N VAL A 56 -0.44 12.04 -12.13
CA VAL A 56 0.01 12.49 -13.44
C VAL A 56 0.61 13.89 -13.28
N LEU A 57 1.86 14.04 -13.67
CA LEU A 57 2.58 15.31 -13.66
C LEU A 57 2.10 16.20 -14.82
N GLU A 58 2.40 17.51 -14.74
CA GLU A 58 2.01 18.49 -15.78
C GLU A 58 2.52 18.13 -17.19
N ASP A 59 3.65 17.43 -17.27
CA ASP A 59 4.24 16.95 -18.53
C ASP A 59 3.64 15.62 -19.03
N GLY A 60 2.60 15.10 -18.35
CA GLY A 60 1.90 13.87 -18.70
C GLY A 60 2.57 12.58 -18.20
N ARG A 61 3.72 12.65 -17.54
CA ARG A 61 4.35 11.47 -16.94
C ARG A 61 3.58 10.99 -15.71
N GLU A 62 3.42 9.68 -15.60
CA GLU A 62 2.86 9.03 -14.40
C GLU A 62 3.98 8.79 -13.37
N GLN A 63 3.77 9.26 -12.14
CA GLN A 63 4.62 9.01 -11.00
C GLN A 63 3.92 8.08 -10.03
N VAL A 64 4.54 6.94 -9.71
CA VAL A 64 4.06 6.05 -8.64
C VAL A 64 4.38 6.69 -7.30
N THR A 65 3.34 6.86 -6.46
CA THR A 65 3.46 7.44 -5.12
C THR A 65 3.42 6.40 -4.02
N GLY A 66 2.88 5.20 -4.29
CA GLY A 66 2.81 4.14 -3.29
C GLY A 66 2.43 2.78 -3.86
N PHE A 67 2.67 1.76 -3.05
CA PHE A 67 2.19 0.40 -3.26
C PHE A 67 1.48 -0.08 -2.01
N GLN A 68 0.22 -0.49 -2.14
CA GLN A 68 -0.62 -1.01 -1.07
C GLN A 68 -0.97 -2.47 -1.33
N MET A 69 -1.10 -3.25 -0.25
CA MET A 69 -1.37 -4.69 -0.32
C MET A 69 -2.46 -5.11 0.66
N THR A 70 -2.87 -6.35 0.59
CA THR A 70 -3.85 -6.96 1.51
C THR A 70 -3.63 -6.51 2.96
N GLY A 71 -4.69 -6.06 3.63
CA GLY A 71 -4.67 -5.55 5.00
C GLY A 71 -4.35 -4.06 5.15
N GLU A 72 -4.19 -3.33 4.04
CA GLU A 72 -3.97 -1.87 4.05
C GLU A 72 -5.19 -1.12 3.54
N LEU A 73 -5.23 0.19 3.81
CA LEU A 73 -6.29 1.08 3.37
C LEU A 73 -5.86 1.92 2.18
N LEU A 74 -6.83 2.21 1.30
CA LEU A 74 -6.74 3.17 0.22
C LEU A 74 -7.80 4.27 0.42
N GLY A 75 -7.56 5.44 -0.14
CA GLY A 75 -8.49 6.57 -0.11
C GLY A 75 -8.21 7.59 0.98
N LEU A 76 -7.20 7.40 1.84
CA LEU A 76 -6.84 8.35 2.90
C LEU A 76 -6.49 9.74 2.35
N ASP A 77 -6.02 9.80 1.13
CA ASP A 77 -5.67 11.01 0.38
C ASP A 77 -6.83 11.98 0.16
N GLY A 78 -8.06 11.48 0.12
CA GLY A 78 -9.26 12.29 -0.15
C GLY A 78 -9.90 12.94 1.08
N ILE A 79 -9.50 12.56 2.29
CA ILE A 79 -10.15 13.00 3.54
C ILE A 79 -10.13 14.52 3.71
N SER A 80 -9.01 15.16 3.39
CA SER A 80 -8.82 16.60 3.67
C SER A 80 -9.55 17.51 2.67
N THR A 81 -9.67 17.08 1.42
CA THR A 81 -10.16 17.92 0.32
C THR A 81 -11.52 17.50 -0.24
N GLY A 82 -12.00 16.31 0.12
CA GLY A 82 -13.19 15.71 -0.49
C GLY A 82 -12.98 15.19 -1.92
N LEU A 83 -11.76 15.25 -2.43
CA LEU A 83 -11.35 14.76 -3.74
C LEU A 83 -10.09 13.90 -3.62
N HIS A 84 -10.01 12.82 -4.40
CA HIS A 84 -8.79 12.03 -4.49
C HIS A 84 -7.64 12.83 -5.13
N VAL A 85 -6.46 12.82 -4.52
CA VAL A 85 -5.26 13.50 -5.05
C VAL A 85 -4.36 12.55 -5.82
N VAL A 86 -4.62 11.24 -5.75
CA VAL A 86 -3.96 10.19 -6.52
C VAL A 86 -5.00 9.28 -7.19
N SER A 87 -4.58 8.54 -8.23
CA SER A 87 -5.35 7.40 -8.74
C SER A 87 -4.88 6.12 -8.07
N ALA A 88 -5.78 5.17 -7.76
CA ALA A 88 -5.43 3.84 -7.28
C ALA A 88 -5.75 2.78 -8.32
N ILE A 89 -4.74 2.01 -8.73
CA ILE A 89 -4.82 1.05 -9.84
C ILE A 89 -4.43 -0.34 -9.35
N ALA A 90 -5.25 -1.35 -9.65
CA ALA A 90 -4.98 -2.73 -9.27
C ALA A 90 -3.79 -3.32 -10.06
N LEU A 91 -2.81 -3.90 -9.36
CA LEU A 91 -1.64 -4.57 -9.95
C LEU A 91 -1.94 -6.04 -10.33
N GLU A 92 -3.00 -6.59 -9.78
CA GLU A 92 -3.50 -7.94 -10.01
C GLU A 92 -5.02 -7.97 -9.79
N ASP A 93 -5.69 -9.09 -10.09
CA ASP A 93 -7.10 -9.26 -9.74
C ASP A 93 -7.24 -9.11 -8.22
N SER A 94 -8.04 -8.16 -7.79
CA SER A 94 -8.08 -7.67 -6.41
C SER A 94 -9.52 -7.55 -5.91
N GLU A 95 -9.68 -7.57 -4.58
CA GLU A 95 -10.97 -7.34 -3.92
C GLU A 95 -10.77 -6.35 -2.76
N VAL A 96 -11.63 -5.36 -2.69
CA VAL A 96 -11.66 -4.37 -1.61
C VAL A 96 -13.02 -4.36 -0.92
N CYS A 97 -13.00 -4.06 0.38
CA CYS A 97 -14.20 -3.72 1.15
C CYS A 97 -14.36 -2.21 1.13
N VAL A 98 -15.55 -1.74 0.74
CA VAL A 98 -15.88 -0.31 0.70
C VAL A 98 -16.39 0.12 2.08
N ILE A 99 -15.79 1.17 2.63
CA ILE A 99 -16.13 1.73 3.93
C ILE A 99 -16.56 3.18 3.70
N GLU A 100 -17.84 3.45 3.71
CA GLU A 100 -18.37 4.82 3.62
C GLU A 100 -17.77 5.72 4.71
N TYR A 101 -17.08 6.80 4.31
CA TYR A 101 -16.33 7.62 5.25
C TYR A 101 -17.25 8.32 6.27
N ALA A 102 -18.40 8.83 5.83
CA ALA A 102 -19.36 9.48 6.73
C ALA A 102 -19.89 8.55 7.83
N ARG A 103 -20.12 7.27 7.49
CA ARG A 103 -20.53 6.26 8.47
C ARG A 103 -19.40 5.88 9.43
N LEU A 104 -18.17 5.75 8.90
CA LEU A 104 -16.99 5.51 9.72
C LEU A 104 -16.77 6.65 10.72
N GLU A 105 -16.86 7.90 10.26
CA GLU A 105 -16.70 9.08 11.10
C GLU A 105 -17.77 9.15 12.20
N ALA A 106 -19.04 8.88 11.86
CA ALA A 106 -20.13 8.85 12.83
C ALA A 106 -19.87 7.76 13.91
N LEU A 107 -19.51 6.55 13.50
CA LEU A 107 -19.25 5.46 14.43
C LEU A 107 -17.98 5.69 15.28
N ALA A 108 -16.95 6.33 14.73
CA ALA A 108 -15.73 6.65 15.47
C ALA A 108 -15.97 7.72 16.58
N ARG A 109 -17.01 8.54 16.46
CA ARG A 109 -17.41 9.47 17.54
C ARG A 109 -18.05 8.73 18.73
N GLU A 110 -18.70 7.59 18.48
CA GLU A 110 -19.35 6.79 19.51
C GLU A 110 -18.38 5.76 20.12
N ILE A 111 -17.53 5.15 19.30
CA ILE A 111 -16.58 4.12 19.71
C ILE A 111 -15.17 4.70 19.78
N HIS A 112 -14.75 5.13 20.98
CA HIS A 112 -13.40 5.72 21.18
C HIS A 112 -12.26 4.79 20.76
N GLY A 113 -12.42 3.49 20.90
CA GLY A 113 -11.44 2.49 20.44
C GLY A 113 -11.25 2.52 18.92
N LEU A 114 -12.31 2.70 18.15
CA LEU A 114 -12.27 2.83 16.70
C LEU A 114 -11.54 4.11 16.27
N GLN A 115 -11.87 5.24 16.92
CA GLN A 115 -11.19 6.52 16.68
C GLN A 115 -9.69 6.40 16.95
N ALA A 116 -9.30 5.83 18.09
CA ALA A 116 -7.89 5.65 18.44
C ALA A 116 -7.14 4.77 17.42
N GLN A 117 -7.77 3.72 16.92
CA GLN A 117 -7.17 2.88 15.88
C GLN A 117 -7.07 3.60 14.54
N PHE A 118 -8.06 4.39 14.18
CA PHE A 118 -8.01 5.19 12.95
C PHE A 118 -6.85 6.19 13.00
N HIS A 119 -6.64 6.86 14.12
CA HIS A 119 -5.48 7.74 14.31
C HIS A 119 -4.15 6.97 14.20
N LYS A 120 -4.07 5.73 14.72
CA LYS A 120 -2.86 4.90 14.55
C LYS A 120 -2.60 4.54 13.09
N VAL A 121 -3.66 4.27 12.30
CA VAL A 121 -3.52 4.01 10.86
C VAL A 121 -2.98 5.24 10.15
N LEU A 122 -3.56 6.42 10.38
CA LEU A 122 -3.09 7.69 9.80
C LEU A 122 -1.64 7.98 10.19
N SER A 123 -1.28 7.80 11.47
CA SER A 123 0.10 8.00 11.95
C SER A 123 1.09 7.07 11.27
N ARG A 124 0.75 5.79 11.08
CA ARG A 124 1.60 4.83 10.36
C ARG A 124 1.81 5.24 8.91
N GLU A 125 0.78 5.76 8.25
CA GLU A 125 0.87 6.21 6.88
C GLU A 125 1.80 7.43 6.77
N ILE A 126 1.65 8.41 7.66
CA ILE A 126 2.55 9.58 7.72
C ILE A 126 4.01 9.14 7.93
N VAL A 127 4.28 8.23 8.87
CA VAL A 127 5.64 7.71 9.12
C VAL A 127 6.18 6.99 7.89
N ARG A 128 5.34 6.24 7.18
CA ARG A 128 5.73 5.54 5.95
C ARG A 128 6.13 6.54 4.86
N GLU A 129 5.33 7.58 4.64
CA GLU A 129 5.63 8.62 3.65
C GLU A 129 6.90 9.40 3.99
N GLN A 130 7.10 9.75 5.26
CA GLN A 130 8.33 10.38 5.73
C GLN A 130 9.56 9.49 5.48
N SER A 131 9.43 8.17 5.70
CA SER A 131 10.51 7.21 5.45
C SER A 131 10.87 7.16 3.97
N VAL A 132 9.88 7.23 3.06
CA VAL A 132 10.12 7.30 1.62
C VAL A 132 10.81 8.61 1.24
N MET A 133 10.37 9.75 1.78
CA MET A 133 11.04 11.03 1.53
C MET A 133 12.51 11.01 1.97
N MET A 134 12.80 10.48 3.17
CA MET A 134 14.17 10.32 3.66
C MET A 134 14.98 9.42 2.72
N LEU A 135 14.43 8.27 2.31
CA LEU A 135 15.05 7.34 1.38
C LEU A 135 15.41 8.02 0.05
N LEU A 136 14.49 8.78 -0.53
CA LEU A 136 14.69 9.49 -1.79
C LEU A 136 15.72 10.64 -1.66
N GLY A 137 15.79 11.29 -0.52
CA GLY A 137 16.66 12.44 -0.27
C GLY A 137 18.10 12.08 0.08
N THR A 138 18.34 10.94 0.73
CA THR A 138 19.64 10.65 1.36
C THR A 138 20.34 9.39 0.83
N MET A 139 19.57 8.41 0.30
CA MET A 139 20.12 7.10 -0.07
C MET A 139 20.55 7.02 -1.53
N ARG A 140 21.59 6.21 -1.81
CA ARG A 140 22.00 5.85 -3.16
C ARG A 140 21.02 4.87 -3.80
N ALA A 141 21.11 4.67 -5.11
CA ALA A 141 20.19 3.82 -5.87
C ALA A 141 20.08 2.38 -5.31
N GLU A 142 21.20 1.78 -4.96
CA GLU A 142 21.26 0.42 -4.38
C GLU A 142 20.59 0.38 -3.00
N GLU A 143 20.90 1.36 -2.15
CA GLU A 143 20.30 1.48 -0.82
C GLU A 143 18.79 1.69 -0.88
N ARG A 144 18.30 2.50 -1.84
CA ARG A 144 16.85 2.68 -2.06
C ARG A 144 16.16 1.37 -2.44
N LEU A 145 16.75 0.61 -3.35
CA LEU A 145 16.17 -0.66 -3.77
C LEU A 145 16.24 -1.71 -2.67
N ALA A 146 17.33 -1.78 -1.91
CA ALA A 146 17.47 -2.68 -0.76
C ALA A 146 16.42 -2.34 0.31
N ALA A 147 16.29 -1.06 0.70
CA ALA A 147 15.29 -0.60 1.66
C ALA A 147 13.86 -0.90 1.20
N PHE A 148 13.56 -0.75 -0.09
CA PHE A 148 12.27 -1.10 -0.67
C PHE A 148 11.96 -2.60 -0.52
N LEU A 149 12.90 -3.48 -0.86
CA LEU A 149 12.72 -4.94 -0.76
C LEU A 149 12.56 -5.37 0.71
N LEU A 150 13.36 -4.81 1.62
CA LEU A 150 13.25 -5.08 3.06
C LEU A 150 11.91 -4.59 3.63
N ASN A 151 11.43 -3.42 3.20
CA ASN A 151 10.11 -2.91 3.59
C ASN A 151 8.98 -3.85 3.14
N LEU A 152 9.03 -4.33 1.88
CA LEU A 152 8.06 -5.32 1.39
C LEU A 152 8.12 -6.60 2.22
N ALA A 153 9.32 -7.12 2.49
CA ALA A 153 9.55 -8.31 3.31
C ALA A 153 8.91 -8.18 4.70
N GLN A 154 9.16 -7.07 5.39
CA GLN A 154 8.56 -6.77 6.70
C GLN A 154 7.04 -6.66 6.64
N ARG A 155 6.50 -6.02 5.60
CA ARG A 155 5.05 -5.88 5.43
C ARG A 155 4.38 -7.24 5.16
N PHE A 156 5.01 -8.13 4.39
CA PHE A 156 4.54 -9.50 4.20
C PHE A 156 4.59 -10.29 5.50
N ALA A 157 5.72 -10.26 6.22
CA ALA A 157 5.89 -10.95 7.50
C ALA A 157 4.86 -10.51 8.55
N ALA A 158 4.59 -9.20 8.66
CA ALA A 158 3.60 -8.65 9.57
C ALA A 158 2.15 -9.13 9.29
N ARG A 159 1.92 -9.74 8.11
CA ARG A 159 0.62 -10.30 7.68
C ARG A 159 0.60 -11.83 7.65
N GLY A 160 1.62 -12.47 8.24
CA GLY A 160 1.73 -13.93 8.30
C GLY A 160 2.18 -14.58 6.98
N PHE A 161 2.65 -13.80 6.00
CA PHE A 161 3.30 -14.32 4.78
C PHE A 161 4.80 -14.48 5.00
N SER A 162 5.49 -15.12 4.02
CA SER A 162 6.94 -15.20 4.07
C SER A 162 7.57 -13.80 4.01
N GLY A 163 8.43 -13.47 4.96
CA GLY A 163 9.26 -12.26 4.93
C GLY A 163 10.55 -12.43 4.13
N THR A 164 10.88 -13.64 3.69
CA THR A 164 12.11 -13.91 2.93
C THR A 164 11.86 -14.29 1.49
N GLU A 165 10.65 -14.76 1.16
CA GLU A 165 10.29 -15.14 -0.21
C GLU A 165 8.94 -14.56 -0.58
N PHE A 166 8.91 -13.71 -1.62
CA PHE A 166 7.71 -13.04 -2.08
C PHE A 166 7.76 -12.72 -3.57
N ARG A 167 6.58 -12.51 -4.15
CA ARG A 167 6.44 -12.14 -5.56
C ARG A 167 6.19 -10.65 -5.69
N LEU A 168 7.02 -9.96 -6.48
CA LEU A 168 6.78 -8.57 -6.90
C LEU A 168 5.57 -8.52 -7.83
N ARG A 169 4.55 -7.73 -7.47
CA ARG A 169 3.35 -7.53 -8.31
C ARG A 169 3.57 -6.39 -9.31
N MET A 170 4.38 -5.42 -8.92
CA MET A 170 4.79 -4.27 -9.73
C MET A 170 5.86 -4.66 -10.77
N THR A 171 5.99 -3.85 -11.79
CA THR A 171 7.06 -3.91 -12.79
C THR A 171 8.32 -3.21 -12.28
N ARG A 172 9.46 -3.47 -12.92
CA ARG A 172 10.72 -2.75 -12.62
C ARG A 172 10.62 -1.26 -12.95
N GLU A 173 9.81 -0.91 -13.94
CA GLU A 173 9.51 0.47 -14.30
C GLU A 173 8.70 1.17 -13.20
N GLU A 174 7.66 0.52 -12.67
CA GLU A 174 6.86 1.03 -11.56
C GLU A 174 7.70 1.17 -10.27
N ILE A 175 8.61 0.21 -10.00
CA ILE A 175 9.57 0.32 -8.89
C ILE A 175 10.51 1.51 -9.12
N GLY A 176 11.01 1.67 -10.34
CA GLY A 176 11.86 2.80 -10.71
C GLY A 176 11.13 4.14 -10.53
N SER A 177 9.90 4.25 -11.02
CA SER A 177 9.05 5.42 -10.80
C SER A 177 8.91 5.75 -9.32
N TYR A 178 8.60 4.77 -8.47
CA TYR A 178 8.46 4.95 -7.02
C TYR A 178 9.75 5.38 -6.31
N LEU A 179 10.91 4.83 -6.73
CA LEU A 179 12.21 5.09 -6.10
C LEU A 179 13.01 6.23 -6.73
N GLY A 180 12.46 6.90 -7.76
CA GLY A 180 13.20 7.93 -8.51
C GLY A 180 14.39 7.35 -9.27
N LEU A 181 14.25 6.14 -9.84
CA LEU A 181 15.29 5.41 -10.57
C LEU A 181 14.82 5.08 -11.99
N LYS A 182 15.76 4.94 -12.91
CA LYS A 182 15.47 4.40 -14.24
C LYS A 182 15.28 2.88 -14.19
N LEU A 183 14.48 2.32 -15.10
CA LEU A 183 14.26 0.88 -15.27
C LEU A 183 15.59 0.09 -15.33
N GLU A 184 16.55 0.60 -16.11
CA GLU A 184 17.85 -0.04 -16.29
C GLU A 184 18.64 -0.08 -14.97
N THR A 185 18.53 0.98 -14.14
CA THR A 185 19.17 1.03 -12.83
C THR A 185 18.58 -0.01 -11.89
N VAL A 186 17.23 -0.10 -11.82
CA VAL A 186 16.56 -1.13 -11.02
C VAL A 186 16.98 -2.54 -11.46
N SER A 187 17.00 -2.78 -12.78
CA SER A 187 17.38 -4.09 -13.35
C SER A 187 18.82 -4.45 -13.02
N ARG A 188 19.75 -3.52 -13.21
CA ARG A 188 21.18 -3.73 -12.94
C ARG A 188 21.44 -3.94 -11.44
N THR A 189 20.80 -3.19 -10.57
CA THR A 189 20.93 -3.33 -9.12
C THR A 189 20.41 -4.69 -8.63
N LEU A 190 19.27 -5.17 -9.16
CA LEU A 190 18.77 -6.51 -8.83
C LEU A 190 19.77 -7.62 -9.26
N SER A 191 20.38 -7.48 -10.46
CA SER A 191 21.39 -8.43 -10.92
C SER A 191 22.63 -8.40 -10.03
N HIS A 192 23.08 -7.20 -9.64
CA HIS A 192 24.22 -7.05 -8.73
C HIS A 192 23.95 -7.71 -7.36
N PHE A 193 22.78 -7.49 -6.77
CA PHE A 193 22.41 -8.16 -5.52
C PHE A 193 22.38 -9.69 -5.64
N GLN A 194 22.00 -10.20 -6.81
CA GLN A 194 22.03 -11.64 -7.08
C GLN A 194 23.47 -12.17 -7.24
N GLU A 195 24.35 -11.45 -7.93
CA GLU A 195 25.77 -11.78 -8.08
C GLU A 195 26.48 -11.80 -6.72
N GLU A 196 26.16 -10.86 -5.82
CA GLU A 196 26.65 -10.79 -4.45
C GLU A 196 26.02 -11.87 -3.53
N GLY A 197 25.05 -12.65 -4.03
CA GLY A 197 24.37 -13.69 -3.27
C GLY A 197 23.46 -13.16 -2.15
N LEU A 198 23.04 -11.90 -2.22
CA LEU A 198 22.12 -11.27 -1.25
C LEU A 198 20.68 -11.67 -1.51
N ILE A 199 20.31 -11.88 -2.78
CA ILE A 199 18.97 -12.26 -3.21
C ILE A 199 19.03 -13.32 -4.31
N GLU A 200 17.94 -14.05 -4.49
CA GLU A 200 17.66 -14.81 -5.72
C GLU A 200 16.49 -14.15 -6.43
N VAL A 201 16.61 -13.99 -7.74
CA VAL A 201 15.56 -13.43 -8.60
C VAL A 201 15.15 -14.46 -9.64
N GLN A 202 13.91 -14.91 -9.58
CA GLN A 202 13.31 -15.79 -10.59
C GLN A 202 12.08 -15.09 -11.16
N HIS A 203 12.21 -14.41 -12.29
CA HIS A 203 11.19 -13.57 -12.92
C HIS A 203 10.75 -12.43 -11.99
N LYS A 204 9.59 -12.59 -11.33
CA LYS A 204 9.05 -11.67 -10.33
C LYS A 204 9.17 -12.19 -8.89
N ASN A 205 9.68 -13.39 -8.69
CA ASN A 205 9.88 -13.95 -7.36
C ASN A 205 11.24 -13.49 -6.83
N ILE A 206 11.22 -12.99 -5.61
CA ILE A 206 12.42 -12.58 -4.88
C ILE A 206 12.53 -13.48 -3.66
N ARG A 207 13.74 -14.00 -3.45
CA ARG A 207 14.11 -14.66 -2.20
C ARG A 207 15.30 -13.90 -1.60
N LEU A 208 15.11 -13.35 -0.42
CA LEU A 208 16.17 -12.73 0.38
C LEU A 208 17.03 -13.84 0.98
N ARG A 209 18.35 -13.68 0.93
CA ARG A 209 19.29 -14.59 1.54
C ARG A 209 19.74 -13.99 2.88
N ASP A 210 19.69 -14.79 3.94
CA ASP A 210 20.29 -14.47 5.22
C ASP A 210 21.81 -14.64 5.10
N ARG A 211 22.56 -13.63 5.53
CA ARG A 211 24.00 -13.69 5.71
C ARG A 211 24.36 -13.58 7.18
#